data_4044882b5bbf41137fbab46d7e658dc2
#
_entry.id   4044882b5bbf41137fbab46d7e658dc2
#
_cell.length_a   1.000
_cell.length_b   1.000
_cell.length_c   1.000
_cell.angle_alpha   90.00
_cell.angle_beta   90.00
_cell.angle_gamma   90.00
#
_symmetry.space_group_name_H-M   'P 1'
#
loop_
_entity.id
_entity.type
_entity.pdbx_description
1 polymer ?
#
loop_
_entity_poly.entity_id
_entity_poly.type
_entity_poly.pdbx_seq_one_letter_code
_entity_poly.pdbx_strand_id
1 'polypeptide(L)'
;GIRDLETIERLLDEGISTVIIGTAAVKNPGFVQDACTAFPGHVMVGLDARDGKVATDGWSKITGHEVIDLAKKFEDWGVEAIIYTDIGRDGMLKGVNIDATIKLAQAIRIPVIASGGLSNNKDIEALCKAEEEGVMGVIAGRSIYAGDLDLAAAQKYADELTLKYTKKII
;
A
#
# COMPACT_ATOMS: atom_id res chain seq x y z
N GLY A 1 13.70 -4.97 -9.39
CA GLY A 1 13.15 -4.83 -8.04
C GLY A 1 14.12 -5.34 -6.98
N ILE A 2 13.85 -5.04 -5.73
CA ILE A 2 14.70 -5.38 -4.58
C ILE A 2 14.63 -6.88 -4.29
N ARG A 3 15.82 -7.55 -4.18
CA ARG A 3 15.92 -9.01 -4.04
C ARG A 3 16.98 -9.46 -3.03
N ASP A 4 17.79 -8.54 -2.50
CA ASP A 4 18.89 -8.80 -1.57
C ASP A 4 19.10 -7.62 -0.61
N LEU A 5 19.77 -7.87 0.51
CA LEU A 5 20.03 -6.86 1.56
C LEU A 5 21.03 -5.80 1.10
N GLU A 6 22.02 -6.16 0.27
CA GLU A 6 23.01 -5.22 -0.26
C GLU A 6 22.34 -4.11 -1.10
N THR A 7 21.32 -4.49 -1.90
CA THR A 7 20.54 -3.51 -2.67
C THR A 7 19.79 -2.56 -1.73
N ILE A 8 19.24 -3.04 -0.62
CA ILE A 8 18.55 -2.20 0.37
C ILE A 8 19.54 -1.24 1.01
N GLU A 9 20.66 -1.75 1.54
CA GLU A 9 21.70 -0.96 2.18
C GLU A 9 22.17 0.19 1.27
N ARG A 10 22.51 -0.12 0.02
CA ARG A 10 22.92 0.89 -0.95
C ARG A 10 21.87 1.97 -1.19
N LEU A 11 20.58 1.60 -1.27
CA LEU A 11 19.52 2.58 -1.46
C LEU A 11 19.34 3.49 -0.24
N LEU A 12 19.46 2.95 0.96
CA LEU A 12 19.41 3.72 2.20
C LEU A 12 20.62 4.66 2.32
N ASP A 13 21.82 4.21 1.95
CA ASP A 13 23.04 5.04 1.91
C ASP A 13 22.94 6.21 0.92
N GLU A 14 22.22 6.03 -0.18
CA GLU A 14 21.90 7.08 -1.16
C GLU A 14 20.80 8.05 -0.67
N GLY A 15 20.30 7.88 0.54
CA GLY A 15 19.32 8.77 1.16
C GLY A 15 17.85 8.40 0.93
N ILE A 16 17.56 7.22 0.40
CA ILE A 16 16.20 6.69 0.36
C ILE A 16 15.79 6.30 1.78
N SER A 17 14.68 6.81 2.27
CA SER A 17 14.23 6.54 3.64
C SER A 17 13.49 5.20 3.79
N THR A 18 12.84 4.72 2.74
CA THR A 18 12.02 3.50 2.81
C THR A 18 12.06 2.75 1.49
N VAL A 19 12.15 1.43 1.55
CA VAL A 19 12.13 0.54 0.38
C VAL A 19 10.86 -0.30 0.37
N ILE A 20 10.40 -0.66 -0.85
CA ILE A 20 9.22 -1.49 -1.05
C ILE A 20 9.65 -2.82 -1.68
N ILE A 21 9.37 -3.93 -0.99
CA ILE A 21 9.63 -5.28 -1.47
C ILE A 21 8.34 -5.84 -2.06
N GLY A 22 8.33 -6.11 -3.37
CA GLY A 22 7.16 -6.65 -4.09
C GLY A 22 7.27 -8.17 -4.32
N THR A 23 7.51 -8.58 -5.56
CA THR A 23 7.58 -10.00 -5.98
C THR A 23 8.47 -10.87 -5.07
N ALA A 24 9.59 -10.33 -4.55
CA ALA A 24 10.46 -11.06 -3.64
C ALA A 24 9.77 -11.44 -2.33
N ALA A 25 8.88 -10.58 -1.79
CA ALA A 25 8.10 -10.89 -0.61
C ALA A 25 7.14 -12.08 -0.80
N VAL A 26 6.67 -12.28 -2.02
CA VAL A 26 5.80 -13.41 -2.36
C VAL A 26 6.60 -14.69 -2.56
N LYS A 27 7.71 -14.63 -3.31
CA LYS A 27 8.54 -15.79 -3.66
C LYS A 27 9.41 -16.28 -2.51
N ASN A 28 9.87 -15.39 -1.66
CA ASN A 28 10.71 -15.66 -0.50
C ASN A 28 10.31 -14.77 0.69
N PRO A 29 9.22 -15.09 1.39
CA PRO A 29 8.76 -14.27 2.53
C PRO A 29 9.83 -14.09 3.63
N GLY A 30 10.70 -15.07 3.86
CA GLY A 30 11.79 -14.97 4.82
C GLY A 30 12.75 -13.81 4.55
N PHE A 31 12.92 -13.42 3.29
CA PHE A 31 13.71 -12.23 2.92
C PHE A 31 13.14 -10.94 3.52
N VAL A 32 11.81 -10.84 3.66
CA VAL A 32 11.19 -9.67 4.32
C VAL A 32 11.57 -9.61 5.79
N GLN A 33 11.58 -10.75 6.49
CA GLN A 33 11.99 -10.81 7.89
C GLN A 33 13.45 -10.41 8.07
N ASP A 34 14.35 -10.93 7.21
CA ASP A 34 15.77 -10.57 7.21
C ASP A 34 15.96 -9.07 6.95
N ALA A 35 15.23 -8.51 5.98
CA ALA A 35 15.28 -7.09 5.65
C ALA A 35 14.78 -6.20 6.80
N CYS A 36 13.67 -6.54 7.44
CA CYS A 36 13.16 -5.80 8.61
C CYS A 36 14.09 -5.89 9.82
N THR A 37 14.78 -7.03 9.99
CA THR A 37 15.77 -7.20 11.05
C THR A 37 17.02 -6.36 10.82
N ALA A 38 17.51 -6.32 9.56
CA ALA A 38 18.70 -5.56 9.20
C ALA A 38 18.44 -4.05 9.12
N PHE A 39 17.24 -3.65 8.69
CA PHE A 39 16.86 -2.26 8.41
C PHE A 39 15.51 -1.92 9.05
N PRO A 40 15.42 -1.90 10.39
CA PRO A 40 14.15 -1.63 11.09
C PRO A 40 13.64 -0.22 10.78
N GLY A 41 12.34 -0.10 10.49
CA GLY A 41 11.70 1.17 10.16
C GLY A 41 11.85 1.62 8.69
N HIS A 42 12.48 0.80 7.84
CA HIS A 42 12.78 1.17 6.45
C HIS A 42 12.13 0.27 5.40
N VAL A 43 11.31 -0.72 5.81
CA VAL A 43 10.79 -1.74 4.91
C VAL A 43 9.27 -1.71 4.83
N MET A 44 8.73 -1.55 3.64
CA MET A 44 7.34 -1.79 3.29
C MET A 44 7.22 -2.97 2.33
N VAL A 45 6.03 -3.57 2.26
CA VAL A 45 5.73 -4.66 1.32
C VAL A 45 4.65 -4.21 0.34
N GLY A 46 4.90 -4.44 -0.95
CA GLY A 46 3.92 -4.23 -2.02
C GLY A 46 3.23 -5.56 -2.37
N LEU A 47 1.91 -5.59 -2.26
CA LEU A 47 1.06 -6.72 -2.67
C LEU A 47 0.11 -6.25 -3.77
N ASP A 48 0.44 -6.63 -4.98
CA ASP A 48 -0.41 -6.42 -6.15
C ASP A 48 -1.38 -7.59 -6.27
N ALA A 49 -2.66 -7.33 -6.52
CA ALA A 49 -3.65 -8.39 -6.55
C ALA A 49 -4.76 -8.15 -7.57
N ARG A 50 -5.37 -9.25 -8.00
CA ARG A 50 -6.62 -9.27 -8.76
C ARG A 50 -7.57 -10.24 -8.10
N ASP A 51 -8.79 -9.78 -7.82
CA ASP A 51 -9.85 -10.59 -7.19
C ASP A 51 -9.38 -11.32 -5.91
N GLY A 52 -8.59 -10.63 -5.07
CA GLY A 52 -8.04 -11.15 -3.82
C GLY A 52 -6.82 -12.07 -3.96
N LYS A 53 -6.40 -12.42 -5.17
CA LYS A 53 -5.22 -13.25 -5.45
C LYS A 53 -4.01 -12.39 -5.77
N VAL A 54 -2.87 -12.72 -5.14
CA VAL A 54 -1.62 -11.98 -5.33
C VAL A 54 -1.04 -12.21 -6.73
N ALA A 55 -0.62 -11.11 -7.37
CA ALA A 55 0.08 -11.11 -8.65
C ALA A 55 1.59 -10.90 -8.45
N THR A 56 2.39 -11.47 -9.33
CA THR A 56 3.86 -11.34 -9.34
C THR A 56 4.37 -11.10 -10.75
N ASP A 57 5.69 -10.85 -10.85
CA ASP A 57 6.41 -10.75 -12.11
C ASP A 57 5.81 -9.70 -13.07
N GLY A 58 5.54 -8.48 -12.54
CA GLY A 58 4.92 -7.40 -13.31
C GLY A 58 3.49 -7.73 -13.75
N TRP A 59 2.74 -8.40 -12.86
CA TRP A 59 1.34 -8.82 -13.05
C TRP A 59 1.10 -9.92 -14.09
N SER A 60 2.19 -10.46 -14.64
CA SER A 60 2.10 -11.53 -15.64
C SER A 60 1.62 -12.87 -15.07
N LYS A 61 1.72 -13.04 -13.74
CA LYS A 61 1.36 -14.27 -13.05
C LYS A 61 0.45 -13.99 -11.84
N ILE A 62 -0.74 -14.55 -11.87
CA ILE A 62 -1.60 -14.61 -10.68
C ILE A 62 -1.24 -15.87 -9.90
N THR A 63 -0.94 -15.71 -8.62
CA THR A 63 -0.57 -16.82 -7.73
C THR A 63 -1.80 -17.47 -7.10
N GLY A 64 -1.59 -18.59 -6.40
CA GLY A 64 -2.64 -19.19 -5.55
C GLY A 64 -2.80 -18.53 -4.18
N HIS A 65 -1.95 -17.55 -3.84
CA HIS A 65 -1.98 -16.92 -2.51
C HIS A 65 -3.07 -15.87 -2.41
N GLU A 66 -3.88 -15.98 -1.35
CA GLU A 66 -4.77 -14.89 -0.93
C GLU A 66 -3.94 -13.74 -0.33
N VAL A 67 -4.32 -12.51 -0.66
CA VAL A 67 -3.63 -11.29 -0.17
C VAL A 67 -3.60 -11.25 1.36
N ILE A 68 -4.74 -11.53 2.00
CA ILE A 68 -4.87 -11.47 3.47
C ILE A 68 -3.96 -12.52 4.14
N ASP A 69 -3.95 -13.75 3.62
CA ASP A 69 -3.16 -14.84 4.20
C ASP A 69 -1.66 -14.55 4.08
N LEU A 70 -1.25 -13.94 2.98
CA LEU A 70 0.15 -13.54 2.80
C LEU A 70 0.52 -12.35 3.67
N ALA A 71 -0.34 -11.33 3.75
CA ALA A 71 -0.11 -10.15 4.57
C ALA A 71 0.03 -10.50 6.06
N LYS A 72 -0.77 -11.44 6.57
CA LYS A 72 -0.66 -11.95 7.95
C LYS A 72 0.71 -12.56 8.27
N LYS A 73 1.41 -13.12 7.30
CA LYS A 73 2.76 -13.67 7.52
C LYS A 73 3.79 -12.59 7.86
N PHE A 74 3.54 -11.35 7.46
CA PHE A 74 4.44 -10.23 7.71
C PHE A 74 4.19 -9.54 9.07
N GLU A 75 3.10 -9.90 9.76
CA GLU A 75 2.85 -9.40 11.10
C GLU A 75 4.00 -9.81 12.04
N ASP A 76 4.32 -8.95 12.97
CA ASP A 76 5.40 -9.14 13.94
C ASP A 76 6.84 -9.15 13.36
N TRP A 77 7.03 -8.92 12.05
CA TRP A 77 8.36 -8.82 11.44
C TRP A 77 8.90 -7.38 11.38
N GLY A 78 8.07 -6.37 11.67
CA GLY A 78 8.47 -4.97 11.64
C GLY A 78 8.28 -4.32 10.25
N VAL A 79 7.35 -4.84 9.44
CA VAL A 79 6.92 -4.18 8.20
C VAL A 79 6.16 -2.92 8.54
N GLU A 80 6.57 -1.77 7.99
CA GLU A 80 6.00 -0.46 8.28
C GLU A 80 4.60 -0.26 7.69
N ALA A 81 4.36 -0.75 6.47
CA ALA A 81 3.06 -0.73 5.82
C ALA A 81 2.96 -1.78 4.70
N ILE A 82 1.73 -2.16 4.38
CA ILE A 82 1.40 -2.92 3.16
C ILE A 82 0.84 -1.96 2.12
N ILE A 83 1.48 -1.89 0.95
CA ILE A 83 0.92 -1.20 -0.21
C ILE A 83 0.08 -2.23 -0.97
N TYR A 84 -1.23 -2.05 -0.96
CA TYR A 84 -2.18 -2.93 -1.65
C TYR A 84 -2.59 -2.31 -2.98
N THR A 85 -2.21 -2.91 -4.10
CA THR A 85 -2.61 -2.49 -5.44
C THR A 85 -3.66 -3.41 -6.02
N ASP A 86 -4.85 -2.90 -6.30
CA ASP A 86 -5.83 -3.58 -7.17
C ASP A 86 -5.43 -3.38 -8.63
N ILE A 87 -4.79 -4.40 -9.24
CA ILE A 87 -4.32 -4.33 -10.62
C ILE A 87 -5.44 -4.33 -11.66
N GLY A 88 -6.66 -4.67 -11.28
CA GLY A 88 -7.84 -4.54 -12.15
C GLY A 88 -8.34 -3.10 -12.26
N ARG A 89 -7.92 -2.24 -11.34
CA ARG A 89 -8.28 -0.81 -11.29
C ARG A 89 -7.11 0.12 -11.59
N ASP A 90 -5.86 -0.38 -11.46
CA ASP A 90 -4.69 0.45 -11.65
C ASP A 90 -4.65 1.07 -13.06
N GLY A 91 -4.40 2.38 -13.12
CA GLY A 91 -4.41 3.16 -14.35
C GLY A 91 -5.76 3.32 -15.04
N MET A 92 -6.87 2.81 -14.49
CA MET A 92 -8.20 2.82 -15.12
C MET A 92 -9.06 4.02 -14.74
N LEU A 93 -8.70 4.81 -13.72
CA LEU A 93 -9.46 5.94 -13.17
C LEU A 93 -10.92 5.56 -12.81
N LYS A 94 -11.10 4.35 -12.29
CA LYS A 94 -12.42 3.80 -11.90
C LYS A 94 -12.73 3.89 -10.40
N GLY A 95 -11.91 4.60 -9.67
CA GLY A 95 -11.94 4.67 -8.21
C GLY A 95 -11.14 3.53 -7.55
N VAL A 96 -10.72 3.78 -6.32
CA VAL A 96 -10.01 2.81 -5.48
C VAL A 96 -10.96 1.68 -5.08
N ASN A 97 -10.44 0.46 -4.92
CA ASN A 97 -11.20 -0.65 -4.38
C ASN A 97 -11.29 -0.53 -2.84
N ILE A 98 -12.17 0.35 -2.37
CA ILE A 98 -12.32 0.66 -0.94
C ILE A 98 -12.65 -0.58 -0.13
N ASP A 99 -13.61 -1.39 -0.58
CA ASP A 99 -14.07 -2.57 0.16
C ASP A 99 -12.95 -3.60 0.34
N ALA A 100 -12.20 -3.90 -0.71
CA ALA A 100 -11.06 -4.82 -0.63
C ALA A 100 -9.93 -4.26 0.24
N THR A 101 -9.68 -2.94 0.18
CA THR A 101 -8.67 -2.27 1.00
C THR A 101 -9.04 -2.33 2.48
N ILE A 102 -10.28 -2.00 2.84
CA ILE A 102 -10.80 -2.08 4.22
C ILE A 102 -10.74 -3.52 4.72
N LYS A 103 -11.19 -4.48 3.91
CA LYS A 103 -11.16 -5.90 4.29
C LYS A 103 -9.73 -6.38 4.62
N LEU A 104 -8.74 -5.93 3.88
CA LEU A 104 -7.34 -6.22 4.18
C LEU A 104 -6.92 -5.52 5.48
N ALA A 105 -7.18 -4.22 5.62
CA ALA A 105 -6.78 -3.43 6.77
C ALA A 105 -7.37 -3.97 8.08
N GLN A 106 -8.64 -4.38 8.08
CA GLN A 106 -9.29 -5.01 9.25
C GLN A 106 -8.72 -6.40 9.58
N ALA A 107 -8.14 -7.10 8.62
CA ALA A 107 -7.64 -8.47 8.80
C ALA A 107 -6.21 -8.53 9.36
N ILE A 108 -5.46 -7.41 9.35
CA ILE A 108 -4.06 -7.33 9.77
C ILE A 108 -3.84 -6.12 10.69
N ARG A 109 -2.72 -6.13 11.44
CA ARG A 109 -2.31 -5.00 12.30
C ARG A 109 -1.36 -4.03 11.59
N ILE A 110 -0.81 -4.39 10.43
CA ILE A 110 0.08 -3.56 9.65
C ILE A 110 -0.76 -2.50 8.92
N PRO A 111 -0.40 -1.19 8.98
CA PRO A 111 -1.09 -0.15 8.23
C PRO A 111 -1.16 -0.44 6.73
N VAL A 112 -2.27 -0.08 6.08
CA VAL A 112 -2.48 -0.32 4.64
C VAL A 112 -2.46 0.99 3.87
N ILE A 113 -1.70 1.02 2.77
CA ILE A 113 -1.70 2.09 1.77
C ILE A 113 -2.44 1.58 0.54
N ALA A 114 -3.52 2.26 0.16
CA ALA A 114 -4.28 1.91 -1.03
C ALA A 114 -3.52 2.29 -2.30
N SER A 115 -3.63 1.48 -3.35
CA SER A 115 -3.05 1.77 -4.66
C SER A 115 -3.93 1.21 -5.79
N GLY A 116 -3.94 1.92 -6.91
CA GLY A 116 -4.70 1.54 -8.10
C GLY A 116 -6.09 2.17 -8.16
N GLY A 117 -6.33 2.93 -9.23
CA GLY A 117 -7.64 3.46 -9.59
C GLY A 117 -8.02 4.82 -9.02
N LEU A 118 -7.25 5.41 -8.10
CA LEU A 118 -7.57 6.74 -7.56
C LEU A 118 -7.87 7.73 -8.69
N SER A 119 -9.04 8.36 -8.64
CA SER A 119 -9.51 9.21 -9.74
C SER A 119 -9.86 10.63 -9.31
N ASN A 120 -10.49 10.82 -8.16
CA ASN A 120 -11.03 12.12 -7.75
C ASN A 120 -11.21 12.23 -6.22
N ASN A 121 -11.70 13.40 -5.77
CA ASN A 121 -11.88 13.72 -4.35
C ASN A 121 -12.91 12.82 -3.63
N LYS A 122 -13.83 12.16 -4.33
CA LYS A 122 -14.76 11.20 -3.68
C LYS A 122 -14.00 9.95 -3.20
N ASP A 123 -13.00 9.53 -3.95
CA ASP A 123 -12.13 8.41 -3.54
C ASP A 123 -11.34 8.80 -2.28
N ILE A 124 -10.82 10.04 -2.24
CA ILE A 124 -10.10 10.59 -1.06
C ILE A 124 -11.03 10.62 0.15
N GLU A 125 -12.26 11.11 0.01
CA GLU A 125 -13.24 11.12 1.10
C GLU A 125 -13.54 9.72 1.63
N ALA A 126 -13.69 8.73 0.74
CA ALA A 126 -13.93 7.35 1.13
C ALA A 126 -12.72 6.75 1.88
N LEU A 127 -11.50 7.04 1.44
CA LEU A 127 -10.27 6.61 2.09
C LEU A 127 -10.08 7.25 3.47
N CYS A 128 -10.36 8.56 3.62
CA CYS A 128 -10.32 9.24 4.91
C CYS A 128 -11.32 8.65 5.93
N LYS A 129 -12.49 8.19 5.46
CA LYS A 129 -13.44 7.44 6.32
C LYS A 129 -12.94 6.07 6.72
N ALA A 130 -12.05 5.47 5.93
CA ALA A 130 -11.44 4.17 6.19
C ALA A 130 -10.16 4.26 7.05
N GLU A 131 -9.75 5.46 7.48
CA GLU A 131 -8.56 5.66 8.32
C GLU A 131 -8.65 4.88 9.63
N GLU A 132 -9.82 4.89 10.30
CA GLU A 132 -10.07 4.14 11.54
C GLU A 132 -10.00 2.61 11.35
N GLU A 133 -10.14 2.13 10.12
CA GLU A 133 -10.02 0.71 9.76
C GLU A 133 -8.57 0.26 9.52
N GLY A 134 -7.60 1.19 9.60
CA GLY A 134 -6.18 0.91 9.39
C GLY A 134 -5.64 1.31 8.01
N VAL A 135 -6.40 2.07 7.22
CA VAL A 135 -5.92 2.65 5.95
C VAL A 135 -5.20 3.96 6.26
N MET A 136 -3.88 4.01 5.99
CA MET A 136 -3.05 5.17 6.35
C MET A 136 -2.79 6.14 5.20
N GLY A 137 -3.09 5.75 3.96
CA GLY A 137 -2.78 6.59 2.81
C GLY A 137 -3.15 5.97 1.48
N VAL A 138 -2.83 6.70 0.40
CA VAL A 138 -3.09 6.27 -0.98
C VAL A 138 -1.97 6.69 -1.92
N ILE A 139 -1.67 5.86 -2.91
CA ILE A 139 -0.78 6.21 -4.01
C ILE A 139 -1.61 6.77 -5.17
N ALA A 140 -1.34 8.02 -5.53
CA ALA A 140 -1.90 8.69 -6.68
C ALA A 140 -0.94 8.57 -7.88
N GLY A 141 -1.39 7.97 -8.95
CA GLY A 141 -0.61 7.77 -10.17
C GLY A 141 -1.21 8.53 -11.35
N ARG A 142 -1.93 7.81 -12.23
CA ARG A 142 -2.46 8.34 -13.48
C ARG A 142 -3.29 9.62 -13.32
N SER A 143 -4.10 9.72 -12.28
CA SER A 143 -4.94 10.91 -12.03
C SER A 143 -4.15 12.21 -11.91
N ILE A 144 -2.94 12.15 -11.32
CA ILE A 144 -2.02 13.30 -11.25
C ILE A 144 -1.45 13.62 -12.64
N TYR A 145 -0.92 12.62 -13.34
CA TYR A 145 -0.29 12.82 -14.63
C TYR A 145 -1.28 13.22 -15.74
N ALA A 146 -2.54 12.79 -15.64
CA ALA A 146 -3.61 13.19 -16.55
C ALA A 146 -4.18 14.58 -16.22
N GLY A 147 -3.86 15.15 -15.06
CA GLY A 147 -4.40 16.44 -14.62
C GLY A 147 -5.81 16.35 -14.02
N ASP A 148 -6.31 15.15 -13.74
CA ASP A 148 -7.64 14.94 -13.13
C ASP A 148 -7.62 15.24 -11.63
N LEU A 149 -6.46 15.18 -10.98
CA LEU A 149 -6.26 15.43 -9.57
C LEU A 149 -5.01 16.29 -9.36
N ASP A 150 -5.17 17.41 -8.65
CA ASP A 150 -4.05 18.21 -8.13
C ASP A 150 -3.63 17.65 -6.77
N LEU A 151 -2.35 17.25 -6.64
CA LEU A 151 -1.84 16.59 -5.44
C LEU A 151 -1.91 17.49 -4.20
N ALA A 152 -1.53 18.76 -4.34
CA ALA A 152 -1.52 19.70 -3.22
C ALA A 152 -2.95 19.99 -2.71
N ALA A 153 -3.89 20.20 -3.64
CA ALA A 153 -5.29 20.40 -3.31
C ALA A 153 -5.92 19.13 -2.69
N ALA A 154 -5.57 17.95 -3.22
CA ALA A 154 -6.04 16.67 -2.71
C ALA A 154 -5.53 16.38 -1.29
N GLN A 155 -4.25 16.66 -1.01
CA GLN A 155 -3.68 16.51 0.33
C GLN A 155 -4.35 17.47 1.32
N LYS A 156 -4.50 18.73 0.96
CA LYS A 156 -5.21 19.71 1.82
C LYS A 156 -6.64 19.26 2.12
N TYR A 157 -7.34 18.76 1.12
CA TYR A 157 -8.72 18.24 1.30
C TYR A 157 -8.73 17.03 2.25
N ALA A 158 -7.79 16.10 2.12
CA ALA A 158 -7.65 14.96 3.03
C ALA A 158 -7.39 15.41 4.47
N ASP A 159 -6.47 16.37 4.69
CA ASP A 159 -6.14 16.91 6.00
C ASP A 159 -7.36 17.55 6.68
N GLU A 160 -8.16 18.32 5.92
CA GLU A 160 -9.40 18.92 6.40
C GLU A 160 -10.46 17.88 6.81
N LEU A 161 -10.56 16.78 6.05
CA LEU A 161 -11.48 15.67 6.36
C LEU A 161 -11.04 14.90 7.61
N THR A 162 -9.77 14.56 7.72
CA THR A 162 -9.21 13.87 8.91
C THR A 162 -9.48 14.69 10.17
N LEU A 163 -9.20 15.99 10.16
CA LEU A 163 -9.52 16.88 11.29
C LEU A 163 -11.02 16.91 11.63
N LYS A 164 -11.88 16.84 10.61
CA LYS A 164 -13.34 16.83 10.80
C LYS A 164 -13.83 15.52 11.42
N TYR A 165 -13.26 14.39 11.03
CA TYR A 165 -13.65 13.08 11.57
C TYR A 165 -13.12 12.88 12.97
N THR A 166 -11.87 13.23 13.25
CA THR A 166 -11.26 13.15 14.59
C THR A 166 -12.01 14.00 15.62
N LYS A 167 -12.55 15.17 15.24
CA LYS A 167 -13.34 16.04 16.14
C LYS A 167 -14.74 15.49 16.48
N LYS A 168 -15.23 14.45 15.81
CA LYS A 168 -16.54 13.84 16.10
C LYS A 168 -16.51 12.79 17.21
N ILE A 169 -15.35 12.43 17.71
CA ILE A 169 -15.15 11.38 18.72
C ILE A 169 -15.05 11.95 20.15
N ILE A 170 -15.23 13.27 20.31
CA ILE A 170 -15.30 13.98 21.61
C ILE A 170 -16.81 14.30 21.88
#